data_c985a199b26d21f45ed74f4c095a082b
#
_entry.id   c985a199b26d21f45ed74f4c095a082b
#
_cell.length_a   1.000
_cell.length_b   1.000
_cell.length_c   1.000
_cell.angle_alpha   90.00
_cell.angle_beta   90.00
_cell.angle_gamma   90.00
#
_symmetry.space_group_name_H-M   'P 1'
#
loop_
_entity.id
_entity.type
_entity.pdbx_description
1 polymer ?
#
loop_
_entity_poly.entity_id
_entity_poly.type
_entity_poly.pdbx_seq_one_letter_code
_entity_poly.pdbx_strand_id
1 'polypeptide(L)'
;EAVVLSQRYIPDRQLPDKAIDIIDEAAAMIRTEIDSLPAELDEANRKVMQLEIEREALRRETDDASRERLQKLENELADLRAEQERLRAQWEKEKSSIDAVRQVKEKIEQTRHNIEEAERDYDLNRAAELKYSTLFELEKQLRELEARPDGAESSLLKQEVRPDDVADIVARWTGIPV
;
A
#
# COMPACT_ATOMS: atom_id res chain seq x y z
N GLU A 1 -0.55 21.00 4.23
CA GLU A 1 -1.89 20.95 3.65
C GLU A 1 -2.96 20.70 4.72
N ALA A 2 -2.85 19.66 5.57
CA ALA A 2 -3.85 19.30 6.59
C ALA A 2 -4.27 20.47 7.50
N VAL A 3 -3.31 21.28 7.96
CA VAL A 3 -3.59 22.48 8.79
C VAL A 3 -4.40 23.51 8.02
N VAL A 4 -4.01 23.78 6.77
CA VAL A 4 -4.66 24.81 5.93
C VAL A 4 -6.09 24.39 5.58
N LEU A 5 -6.28 23.19 5.10
CA LEU A 5 -7.59 22.67 4.72
C LEU A 5 -8.52 22.50 5.93
N SER A 6 -8.00 21.96 7.03
CA SER A 6 -8.80 21.81 8.25
C SER A 6 -9.24 23.16 8.83
N GLN A 7 -8.38 24.17 8.78
CA GLN A 7 -8.73 25.52 9.25
C GLN A 7 -9.83 26.15 8.39
N ARG A 8 -9.78 25.90 7.08
CA ARG A 8 -10.70 26.51 6.10
C ARG A 8 -12.07 25.83 6.06
N TYR A 9 -12.10 24.51 6.16
CA TYR A 9 -13.30 23.71 5.89
C TYR A 9 -13.92 23.05 7.11
N ILE A 10 -13.21 23.00 8.26
CA ILE A 10 -13.68 22.37 9.50
C ILE A 10 -13.63 23.38 10.65
N PRO A 11 -14.63 24.25 10.77
CA PRO A 11 -14.66 25.31 11.80
C PRO A 11 -14.93 24.77 13.21
N ASP A 12 -15.62 23.61 13.33
CA ASP A 12 -16.16 23.11 14.60
C ASP A 12 -15.13 22.44 15.52
N ARG A 13 -13.90 22.29 15.05
CA ARG A 13 -12.79 21.66 15.82
C ARG A 13 -11.60 22.61 15.90
N GLN A 14 -10.79 22.42 16.94
CA GLN A 14 -9.60 23.26 17.18
C GLN A 14 -8.34 22.64 16.56
N LEU A 15 -7.38 23.49 16.21
CA LEU A 15 -6.01 23.10 15.91
C LEU A 15 -5.25 22.86 17.23
N PRO A 16 -4.29 21.92 17.30
CA PRO A 16 -3.79 21.07 16.19
C PRO A 16 -4.63 19.83 15.94
N ASP A 17 -5.54 19.45 16.82
CA ASP A 17 -6.22 18.14 16.86
C ASP A 17 -6.88 17.77 15.52
N LYS A 18 -7.65 18.68 14.93
CA LYS A 18 -8.31 18.42 13.65
C LYS A 18 -7.34 18.14 12.49
N ALA A 19 -6.15 18.71 12.51
CA ALA A 19 -5.14 18.45 11.47
C ALA A 19 -4.45 17.11 11.70
N ILE A 20 -4.26 16.71 12.94
CA ILE A 20 -3.73 15.40 13.33
C ILE A 20 -4.73 14.31 12.94
N ASP A 21 -6.01 14.47 13.30
CA ASP A 21 -7.08 13.54 12.96
C ASP A 21 -7.16 13.26 11.44
N ILE A 22 -7.02 14.30 10.61
CA ILE A 22 -7.01 14.15 9.14
C ILE A 22 -5.81 13.34 8.68
N ILE A 23 -4.62 13.59 9.23
CA ILE A 23 -3.41 12.85 8.88
C ILE A 23 -3.53 11.38 9.31
N ASP A 24 -4.06 11.13 10.49
CA ASP A 24 -4.28 9.77 11.00
C ASP A 24 -5.30 9.00 10.15
N GLU A 25 -6.40 9.65 9.77
CA GLU A 25 -7.39 9.07 8.86
C GLU A 25 -6.78 8.76 7.48
N ALA A 26 -6.01 9.69 6.91
CA ALA A 26 -5.34 9.49 5.62
C ALA A 26 -4.31 8.35 5.71
N ALA A 27 -3.55 8.27 6.79
CA ALA A 27 -2.60 7.19 7.02
C ALA A 27 -3.30 5.83 7.19
N ALA A 28 -4.44 5.80 7.89
CA ALA A 28 -5.26 4.60 8.05
C ALA A 28 -5.87 4.14 6.71
N MET A 29 -6.29 5.09 5.86
CA MET A 29 -6.79 4.81 4.52
C MET A 29 -5.71 4.16 3.65
N ILE A 30 -4.51 4.76 3.59
CA ILE A 30 -3.37 4.20 2.84
C ILE A 30 -3.00 2.80 3.37
N ARG A 31 -2.99 2.58 4.67
CA ARG A 31 -2.76 1.26 5.26
C ARG A 31 -3.79 0.24 4.76
N THR A 32 -5.06 0.63 4.71
CA THR A 32 -6.13 -0.22 4.20
C THR A 32 -5.95 -0.50 2.71
N GLU A 33 -5.52 0.48 1.91
CA GLU A 33 -5.20 0.31 0.48
C GLU A 33 -4.04 -0.66 0.26
N ILE A 34 -2.96 -0.56 1.06
CA ILE A 34 -1.81 -1.49 1.00
C ILE A 34 -2.23 -2.93 1.29
N ASP A 35 -3.14 -3.12 2.24
CA ASP A 35 -3.65 -4.44 2.61
C ASP A 35 -4.74 -4.97 1.66
N SER A 36 -5.29 -4.11 0.83
CA SER A 36 -6.34 -4.43 -0.15
C SER A 36 -5.76 -4.84 -1.51
N LEU A 37 -6.59 -5.51 -2.31
CA LEU A 37 -6.24 -5.81 -3.70
C LEU A 37 -6.31 -4.51 -4.52
N PRO A 38 -5.28 -4.17 -5.32
CA PRO A 38 -5.34 -3.01 -6.22
C PRO A 38 -6.51 -3.12 -7.19
N ALA A 39 -7.12 -1.98 -7.51
CA ALA A 39 -8.29 -1.94 -8.41
C ALA A 39 -8.01 -2.55 -9.78
N GLU A 40 -6.83 -2.35 -10.33
CA GLU A 40 -6.40 -2.89 -11.63
C GLU A 40 -6.33 -4.43 -11.59
N LEU A 41 -5.80 -5.00 -10.50
CA LEU A 41 -5.73 -6.45 -10.32
C LEU A 41 -7.12 -7.05 -10.07
N ASP A 42 -7.99 -6.37 -9.33
CA ASP A 42 -9.38 -6.80 -9.11
C ASP A 42 -10.17 -6.78 -10.42
N GLU A 43 -10.00 -5.75 -11.25
CA GLU A 43 -10.61 -5.68 -12.58
C GLU A 43 -10.14 -6.82 -13.50
N ALA A 44 -8.82 -7.09 -13.53
CA ALA A 44 -8.26 -8.21 -14.28
C ALA A 44 -8.85 -9.55 -13.80
N ASN A 45 -8.95 -9.76 -12.48
CA ASN A 45 -9.55 -10.96 -11.90
C ASN A 45 -11.00 -11.15 -12.34
N ARG A 46 -11.80 -10.08 -12.31
CA ARG A 46 -13.22 -10.13 -12.74
C ARG A 46 -13.36 -10.44 -14.22
N LYS A 47 -12.52 -9.84 -15.08
CA LYS A 47 -12.51 -10.11 -16.52
C LYS A 47 -12.13 -11.57 -16.81
N VAL A 48 -11.07 -12.08 -16.16
CA VAL A 48 -10.69 -13.50 -16.29
C VAL A 48 -11.84 -14.41 -15.91
N MET A 49 -12.49 -14.17 -14.75
CA MET A 49 -13.63 -14.97 -14.32
C MET A 49 -14.79 -14.93 -15.31
N GLN A 50 -15.11 -13.76 -15.86
CA GLN A 50 -16.17 -13.59 -16.85
C GLN A 50 -15.88 -14.39 -18.12
N LEU A 51 -14.66 -14.31 -18.66
CA LEU A 51 -14.26 -15.05 -19.85
C LEU A 51 -14.19 -16.56 -19.59
N GLU A 52 -13.84 -17.00 -18.39
CA GLU A 52 -13.87 -18.41 -18.01
C GLU A 52 -15.29 -18.97 -18.01
N ILE A 53 -16.26 -18.21 -17.52
CA ILE A 53 -17.68 -18.59 -17.55
C ILE A 53 -18.16 -18.68 -19.01
N GLU A 54 -17.85 -17.68 -19.86
CA GLU A 54 -18.19 -17.69 -21.28
C GLU A 54 -17.54 -18.90 -22.01
N ARG A 55 -16.27 -19.19 -21.70
CA ARG A 55 -15.56 -20.35 -22.24
C ARG A 55 -16.29 -21.66 -21.93
N GLU A 56 -16.71 -21.86 -20.68
CA GLU A 56 -17.42 -23.07 -20.29
C GLU A 56 -18.81 -23.18 -20.94
N ALA A 57 -19.47 -22.06 -21.24
CA ALA A 57 -20.72 -22.04 -22.01
C ALA A 57 -20.47 -22.45 -23.48
N LEU A 58 -19.50 -21.82 -24.14
CA LEU A 58 -19.16 -22.09 -25.55
C LEU A 58 -18.67 -23.52 -25.78
N ARG A 59 -18.02 -24.14 -24.82
CA ARG A 59 -17.57 -25.55 -24.92
C ARG A 59 -18.71 -26.55 -25.02
N ARG A 60 -19.90 -26.18 -24.60
CA ARG A 60 -21.11 -27.04 -24.71
C ARG A 60 -21.82 -26.91 -26.05
N GLU A 61 -21.46 -25.89 -26.82
CA GLU A 61 -22.02 -25.65 -28.14
C GLU A 61 -21.20 -26.40 -29.19
N THR A 62 -21.88 -26.83 -30.30
CA THR A 62 -21.25 -27.67 -31.31
C THR A 62 -21.19 -27.06 -32.70
N ASP A 63 -21.76 -25.85 -32.85
CA ASP A 63 -21.75 -25.13 -34.13
C ASP A 63 -20.40 -24.48 -34.42
N ASP A 64 -20.12 -24.20 -35.69
CA ASP A 64 -18.83 -23.69 -36.15
C ASP A 64 -18.57 -22.27 -35.69
N ALA A 65 -19.62 -21.43 -35.55
CA ALA A 65 -19.47 -20.05 -35.05
C ALA A 65 -19.03 -20.03 -33.59
N SER A 66 -19.60 -20.90 -32.76
CA SER A 66 -19.19 -21.07 -31.35
C SER A 66 -17.76 -21.57 -31.20
N ARG A 67 -17.30 -22.45 -32.11
CA ARG A 67 -15.90 -22.90 -32.13
C ARG A 67 -14.92 -21.78 -32.47
N GLU A 68 -15.24 -20.96 -33.48
CA GLU A 68 -14.41 -19.79 -33.81
C GLU A 68 -14.36 -18.78 -32.66
N ARG A 69 -15.52 -18.55 -32.02
CA ARG A 69 -15.59 -17.67 -30.85
C ARG A 69 -14.77 -18.22 -29.68
N LEU A 70 -14.86 -19.53 -29.42
CA LEU A 70 -14.09 -20.19 -28.35
C LEU A 70 -12.59 -20.02 -28.56
N GLN A 71 -12.09 -20.18 -29.79
CA GLN A 71 -10.66 -20.03 -30.09
C GLN A 71 -10.17 -18.59 -29.86
N LYS A 72 -10.97 -17.59 -30.26
CA LYS A 72 -10.65 -16.16 -29.98
C LYS A 72 -10.63 -15.87 -28.50
N LEU A 73 -11.63 -16.38 -27.79
CA LEU A 73 -11.75 -16.18 -26.33
C LEU A 73 -10.61 -16.87 -25.56
N GLU A 74 -10.16 -18.07 -26.01
CA GLU A 74 -9.02 -18.74 -25.37
C GLU A 74 -7.71 -17.94 -25.52
N ASN A 75 -7.50 -17.28 -26.67
CA ASN A 75 -6.36 -16.38 -26.85
C ASN A 75 -6.47 -15.13 -25.94
N GLU A 76 -7.63 -14.49 -25.92
CA GLU A 76 -7.89 -13.33 -25.06
C GLU A 76 -7.73 -13.69 -23.59
N LEU A 77 -8.19 -14.87 -23.18
CA LEU A 77 -8.03 -15.37 -21.82
C LEU A 77 -6.56 -15.63 -21.47
N ALA A 78 -5.77 -16.14 -22.41
CA ALA A 78 -4.34 -16.35 -22.20
C ALA A 78 -3.60 -15.03 -21.99
N ASP A 79 -3.87 -14.01 -22.81
CA ASP A 79 -3.27 -12.68 -22.70
C ASP A 79 -3.67 -12.01 -21.36
N LEU A 80 -4.96 -12.08 -21.01
CA LEU A 80 -5.47 -11.48 -19.78
C LEU A 80 -4.94 -12.17 -18.53
N ARG A 81 -4.74 -13.49 -18.56
CA ARG A 81 -4.09 -14.22 -17.47
C ARG A 81 -2.62 -13.85 -17.30
N ALA A 82 -1.90 -13.66 -18.40
CA ALA A 82 -0.52 -13.20 -18.36
C ALA A 82 -0.42 -11.80 -17.72
N GLU A 83 -1.34 -10.90 -18.07
CA GLU A 83 -1.43 -9.57 -17.46
C GLU A 83 -1.81 -9.62 -15.97
N GLN A 84 -2.78 -10.45 -15.59
CA GLN A 84 -3.17 -10.71 -14.21
C GLN A 84 -1.98 -11.19 -13.37
N GLU A 85 -1.21 -12.14 -13.88
CA GLU A 85 -0.04 -12.68 -13.18
C GLU A 85 1.07 -11.63 -13.05
N ARG A 86 1.28 -10.81 -14.07
CA ARG A 86 2.21 -9.69 -14.04
C ARG A 86 1.83 -8.67 -12.95
N LEU A 87 0.57 -8.26 -12.91
CA LEU A 87 0.04 -7.32 -11.91
C LEU A 87 0.14 -7.90 -10.49
N ARG A 88 -0.17 -9.20 -10.33
CA ARG A 88 -0.06 -9.90 -9.05
C ARG A 88 1.39 -9.94 -8.56
N ALA A 89 2.33 -10.33 -9.40
CA ALA A 89 3.74 -10.38 -9.04
C ALA A 89 4.29 -8.99 -8.69
N GLN A 90 3.85 -7.95 -9.40
CA GLN A 90 4.19 -6.58 -9.09
C GLN A 90 3.66 -6.17 -7.72
N TRP A 91 2.37 -6.39 -7.46
CA TRP A 91 1.72 -6.08 -6.18
C TRP A 91 2.37 -6.81 -5.00
N GLU A 92 2.64 -8.11 -5.12
CA GLU A 92 3.30 -8.90 -4.07
C GLU A 92 4.71 -8.37 -3.77
N LYS A 93 5.45 -7.97 -4.79
CA LYS A 93 6.78 -7.37 -4.65
C LYS A 93 6.71 -6.02 -3.91
N GLU A 94 5.80 -5.13 -4.33
CA GLU A 94 5.63 -3.82 -3.70
C GLU A 94 5.18 -3.97 -2.23
N LYS A 95 4.20 -4.83 -1.96
CA LYS A 95 3.73 -5.12 -0.60
C LYS A 95 4.86 -5.68 0.29
N SER A 96 5.63 -6.62 -0.23
CA SER A 96 6.79 -7.20 0.50
C SER A 96 7.85 -6.13 0.81
N SER A 97 8.10 -5.18 -0.10
CA SER A 97 9.04 -4.07 0.14
C SER A 97 8.55 -3.15 1.25
N ILE A 98 7.26 -2.77 1.22
CA ILE A 98 6.63 -1.93 2.25
C ILE A 98 6.67 -2.62 3.62
N ASP A 99 6.34 -3.90 3.67
CA ASP A 99 6.37 -4.70 4.91
C ASP A 99 7.79 -4.81 5.48
N ALA A 100 8.80 -4.97 4.63
CA ALA A 100 10.20 -5.01 5.07
C ALA A 100 10.63 -3.69 5.72
N VAL A 101 10.29 -2.55 5.11
CA VAL A 101 10.56 -1.21 5.68
C VAL A 101 9.84 -1.03 7.01
N ARG A 102 8.56 -1.42 7.08
CA ARG A 102 7.76 -1.35 8.32
C ARG A 102 8.39 -2.16 9.45
N GLN A 103 8.77 -3.41 9.19
CA GLN A 103 9.39 -4.26 10.19
C GLN A 103 10.72 -3.71 10.72
N VAL A 104 11.53 -3.09 9.86
CA VAL A 104 12.79 -2.46 10.29
C VAL A 104 12.49 -1.23 11.14
N LYS A 105 11.52 -0.39 10.77
CA LYS A 105 11.09 0.76 11.58
C LYS A 105 10.57 0.34 12.96
N GLU A 106 9.75 -0.69 13.04
CA GLU A 106 9.27 -1.25 14.31
C GLU A 106 10.42 -1.74 15.20
N LYS A 107 11.42 -2.43 14.61
CA LYS A 107 12.62 -2.86 15.34
C LYS A 107 13.47 -1.68 15.84
N ILE A 108 13.58 -0.61 15.06
CA ILE A 108 14.28 0.61 15.46
C ILE A 108 13.59 1.22 16.68
N GLU A 109 12.26 1.38 16.66
CA GLU A 109 11.52 1.93 17.80
C GLU A 109 11.63 1.03 19.05
N GLN A 110 11.53 -0.29 18.88
CA GLN A 110 11.75 -1.21 19.99
C GLN A 110 13.18 -1.12 20.55
N THR A 111 14.17 -0.96 19.68
CA THR A 111 15.58 -0.84 20.11
C THR A 111 15.79 0.49 20.85
N ARG A 112 15.18 1.59 20.40
CA ARG A 112 15.22 2.88 21.10
C ARG A 112 14.60 2.77 22.50
N HIS A 113 13.44 2.13 22.60
CA HIS A 113 12.82 1.87 23.89
C HIS A 113 13.71 1.05 24.83
N ASN A 114 14.34 -0.01 24.32
CA ASN A 114 15.28 -0.83 25.10
C ASN A 114 16.53 -0.05 25.55
N ILE A 115 17.00 0.90 24.73
CA ILE A 115 18.09 1.81 25.11
C ILE A 115 17.66 2.71 26.29
N GLU A 116 16.47 3.31 26.19
CA GLU A 116 15.92 4.16 27.27
C GLU A 116 15.74 3.39 28.58
N GLU A 117 15.30 2.13 28.51
CA GLU A 117 15.21 1.25 29.69
C GLU A 117 16.59 0.96 30.29
N ALA A 118 17.57 0.57 29.45
CA ALA A 118 18.92 0.30 29.91
C ALA A 118 19.60 1.54 30.54
N GLU A 119 19.39 2.72 29.95
CA GLU A 119 19.87 3.99 30.52
C GLU A 119 19.20 4.31 31.88
N ARG A 120 17.90 4.04 32.01
CA ARG A 120 17.13 4.24 33.26
C ARG A 120 17.62 3.29 34.37
N ASP A 121 17.99 2.06 34.00
CA ASP A 121 18.50 1.05 34.89
C ASP A 121 20.02 1.20 35.17
N TYR A 122 20.66 2.25 34.62
CA TYR A 122 22.12 2.49 34.69
C TYR A 122 22.98 1.39 34.09
N ASP A 123 22.43 0.54 33.21
CA ASP A 123 23.18 -0.45 32.43
C ASP A 123 23.76 0.21 31.16
N LEU A 124 24.78 1.05 31.38
CA LEU A 124 25.41 1.82 30.31
C LEU A 124 26.12 0.94 29.27
N ASN A 125 26.56 -0.24 29.66
CA ASN A 125 27.20 -1.18 28.72
C ASN A 125 26.16 -1.71 27.71
N ARG A 126 25.01 -2.15 28.19
CA ARG A 126 23.92 -2.62 27.36
C ARG A 126 23.36 -1.47 26.49
N ALA A 127 23.18 -0.30 27.05
CA ALA A 127 22.75 0.88 26.30
C ALA A 127 23.72 1.23 25.16
N ALA A 128 25.04 1.19 25.43
CA ALA A 128 26.07 1.43 24.41
C ALA A 128 26.07 0.36 23.32
N GLU A 129 25.96 -0.91 23.66
CA GLU A 129 25.88 -2.02 22.69
C GLU A 129 24.66 -1.86 21.75
N LEU A 130 23.47 -1.63 22.31
CA LEU A 130 22.26 -1.42 21.55
C LEU A 130 22.35 -0.20 20.63
N LYS A 131 22.93 0.90 21.11
CA LYS A 131 23.04 2.17 20.39
C LYS A 131 24.04 2.11 19.24
N TYR A 132 25.24 1.60 19.50
CA TYR A 132 26.35 1.63 18.54
C TYR A 132 26.45 0.39 17.64
N SER A 133 25.81 -0.70 18.01
CA SER A 133 25.75 -1.90 17.19
C SER A 133 24.37 -2.09 16.57
N THR A 134 23.38 -2.43 17.36
CA THR A 134 22.06 -2.84 16.87
C THR A 134 21.32 -1.72 16.15
N LEU A 135 21.21 -0.53 16.78
CA LEU A 135 20.49 0.60 16.19
C LEU A 135 21.17 1.08 14.91
N PHE A 136 22.50 1.20 14.93
CA PHE A 136 23.27 1.59 13.74
C PHE A 136 23.06 0.66 12.54
N GLU A 137 23.06 -0.67 12.79
CA GLU A 137 22.84 -1.65 11.73
C GLU A 137 21.41 -1.60 11.19
N LEU A 138 20.40 -1.44 12.06
CA LEU A 138 19.02 -1.29 11.65
C LEU A 138 18.80 0.00 10.84
N GLU A 139 19.39 1.12 11.25
CA GLU A 139 19.30 2.38 10.50
C GLU A 139 20.02 2.30 9.14
N LYS A 140 21.11 1.54 9.04
CA LYS A 140 21.78 1.24 7.78
C LYS A 140 20.87 0.40 6.88
N GLN A 141 20.30 -0.67 7.42
CA GLN A 141 19.35 -1.53 6.70
C GLN A 141 18.14 -0.75 6.19
N LEU A 142 17.59 0.17 7.01
CA LEU A 142 16.48 1.04 6.59
C LEU A 142 16.88 1.91 5.40
N ARG A 143 18.04 2.56 5.45
CA ARG A 143 18.55 3.38 4.32
C ARG A 143 18.74 2.56 3.05
N GLU A 144 19.23 1.33 3.15
CA GLU A 144 19.39 0.44 1.99
C GLU A 144 18.04 0.02 1.38
N LEU A 145 17.01 -0.19 2.20
CA LEU A 145 15.66 -0.51 1.74
C LEU A 145 15.00 0.72 1.08
N GLU A 146 15.12 1.90 1.70
CA GLU A 146 14.55 3.15 1.17
C GLU A 146 15.29 3.69 -0.07
N ALA A 147 16.57 3.34 -0.24
CA ALA A 147 17.35 3.72 -1.43
C ALA A 147 17.06 2.85 -2.67
N ARG A 148 16.30 1.76 -2.54
CA ARG A 148 15.87 0.99 -3.71
C ARG A 148 14.89 1.83 -4.52
N PRO A 149 15.18 2.13 -5.80
CA PRO A 149 14.23 2.85 -6.63
C PRO A 149 13.04 1.91 -6.93
N ASP A 150 12.02 1.98 -6.11
CA ASP A 150 10.72 1.50 -6.53
C ASP A 150 10.28 2.45 -7.63
N GLY A 151 9.98 1.90 -8.82
CA GLY A 151 9.63 2.70 -10.00
C GLY A 151 8.40 3.57 -9.71
N ALA A 152 8.64 4.77 -9.24
CA ALA A 152 7.63 5.68 -8.68
C ALA A 152 6.49 6.05 -9.64
N GLU A 153 6.69 5.85 -10.96
CA GLU A 153 5.69 6.18 -11.99
C GLU A 153 4.70 5.05 -12.31
N SER A 154 4.97 3.80 -11.88
CA SER A 154 4.09 2.65 -12.13
C SER A 154 3.75 1.84 -10.86
N SER A 155 3.90 2.44 -9.69
CA SER A 155 3.58 1.76 -8.43
C SER A 155 2.08 1.57 -8.28
N LEU A 156 1.66 0.34 -7.96
CA LEU A 156 0.26 -0.02 -7.68
C LEU A 156 -0.17 0.41 -6.28
N LEU A 157 0.80 0.63 -5.36
CA LEU A 157 0.55 0.94 -3.96
C LEU A 157 1.10 2.32 -3.60
N LYS A 158 0.28 3.13 -2.94
CA LYS A 158 0.72 4.39 -2.34
C LYS A 158 1.44 4.10 -1.03
N GLN A 159 2.59 4.74 -0.81
CA GLN A 159 3.40 4.54 0.41
C GLN A 159 3.36 5.75 1.35
N GLU A 160 2.95 6.91 0.86
CA GLU A 160 2.97 8.17 1.60
C GLU A 160 1.64 8.92 1.46
N VAL A 161 1.26 9.60 2.54
CA VAL A 161 0.13 10.55 2.53
C VAL A 161 0.49 11.76 1.67
N ARG A 162 -0.27 11.99 0.62
CA ARG A 162 -0.12 13.13 -0.29
C ARG A 162 -1.14 14.22 0.03
N PRO A 163 -0.91 15.45 -0.43
CA PRO A 163 -1.88 16.54 -0.28
C PRO A 163 -3.29 16.19 -0.79
N ASP A 164 -3.37 15.43 -1.88
CA ASP A 164 -4.64 14.99 -2.47
C ASP A 164 -5.41 14.03 -1.54
N ASP A 165 -4.71 13.12 -0.85
CA ASP A 165 -5.34 12.21 0.11
C ASP A 165 -5.94 12.98 1.30
N VAL A 166 -5.27 14.06 1.72
CA VAL A 166 -5.77 14.99 2.75
C VAL A 166 -7.00 15.74 2.25
N ALA A 167 -6.99 16.21 0.99
CA ALA A 167 -8.12 16.89 0.38
C ALA A 167 -9.34 15.96 0.27
N ASP A 168 -9.13 14.70 -0.12
CA ASP A 168 -10.18 13.67 -0.18
C ASP A 168 -10.83 13.42 1.18
N ILE A 169 -10.04 13.35 2.27
CA ILE A 169 -10.57 13.21 3.62
C ILE A 169 -11.43 14.43 4.00
N VAL A 170 -10.92 15.64 3.76
CA VAL A 170 -11.66 16.87 4.06
C VAL A 170 -12.95 16.95 3.24
N ALA A 171 -12.90 16.60 1.96
CA ALA A 171 -14.09 16.54 1.10
C ALA A 171 -15.12 15.54 1.61
N ARG A 172 -14.67 14.36 2.06
CA ARG A 172 -15.54 13.32 2.64
C ARG A 172 -16.19 13.77 3.95
N TRP A 173 -15.47 14.44 4.82
CA TRP A 173 -15.99 14.90 6.10
C TRP A 173 -16.95 16.08 5.97
N THR A 174 -16.69 16.97 5.02
CA THR A 174 -17.46 18.22 4.86
C THR A 174 -18.56 18.13 3.80
N GLY A 175 -18.44 17.16 2.88
CA GLY A 175 -19.30 17.08 1.69
C GLY A 175 -18.99 18.15 0.63
N ILE A 176 -17.87 18.89 0.78
CA ILE A 176 -17.46 19.96 -0.13
C ILE A 176 -16.29 19.45 -0.98
N PRO A 177 -16.35 19.48 -2.31
CA PRO A 177 -15.20 19.14 -3.13
C PRO A 177 -14.07 20.17 -2.91
N VAL A 178 -12.89 19.69 -2.57
CA VAL A 178 -11.72 20.51 -2.20
C VAL A 178 -10.63 20.34 -3.23
#